data_0e512cd705332b9d9def19900d5b515e
#
_entry.id   0e512cd705332b9d9def19900d5b515e
#
_cell.length_a   1.000
_cell.length_b   1.000
_cell.length_c   1.000
_cell.angle_alpha   90.00
_cell.angle_beta   90.00
_cell.angle_gamma   90.00
#
_symmetry.space_group_name_H-M   'P 1'
#
loop_
_entity.id
_entity.type
_entity.pdbx_description
1 polymer ?
#
loop_
_entity_poly.entity_id
_entity_poly.type
_entity_poly.pdbx_seq_one_letter_code
_entity_poly.pdbx_strand_id
1 'polypeptide(L)'
;MRQATATDTVVERLWTAAVEGDEPAAASVVHEALAAGVPEEALLLDVLAPVQAKVGVEWAADRITVAQEHAVTAINERIVASLAHRRDAGRAVPPRGRVTVGCVDGEWHAFPARLVAEVLSLHGWRVDYLGAQTPTPHLVAHLHRSDPDAVLLSGSIPTHLPAAHAAITACQAVGVPVLAGGRAFGPDGRYARTLRADRWAPDARGALAVLDEGMPRPDVSAGRHAVDDLPHLADQEYTMVVRSRHRLVRQTLVDLEDRFPPMRAYGDLQRERTAEDIAHIVDFLTTALYVDDPELFATFLVWTADILRARRVPTRSLVAGLDVLAGQLRDFPRAVRAIERGAAALGEHSVRTVPGPGTRP
;
A
#
# COMPACT_ATOMS: atom_id res chain seq x y z
N MET A 1 -11.26 -10.09 -27.52
CA MET A 1 -9.91 -9.93 -28.11
C MET A 1 -9.65 -8.54 -28.72
N ARG A 2 -10.54 -7.93 -29.56
CA ARG A 2 -10.30 -6.57 -30.12
C ARG A 2 -10.32 -5.43 -29.07
N GLN A 3 -11.06 -5.54 -28.00
CA GLN A 3 -11.18 -4.50 -26.97
C GLN A 3 -9.92 -4.44 -26.06
N ALA A 4 -9.32 -5.56 -25.72
CA ALA A 4 -8.09 -5.64 -24.95
C ALA A 4 -6.91 -4.93 -25.66
N THR A 5 -6.74 -5.19 -26.98
CA THR A 5 -5.68 -4.53 -27.77
C THR A 5 -5.86 -3.01 -27.94
N ALA A 6 -7.11 -2.52 -27.95
CA ALA A 6 -7.39 -1.08 -28.00
C ALA A 6 -7.03 -0.39 -26.65
N THR A 7 -7.36 -1.01 -25.53
CA THR A 7 -7.04 -0.50 -24.19
C THR A 7 -5.54 -0.49 -23.94
N ASP A 8 -4.80 -1.55 -24.36
CA ASP A 8 -3.34 -1.61 -24.23
C ASP A 8 -2.65 -0.44 -24.96
N THR A 9 -3.14 -0.08 -26.16
CA THR A 9 -2.63 1.07 -26.90
C THR A 9 -2.86 2.39 -26.16
N VAL A 10 -4.02 2.55 -25.52
CA VAL A 10 -4.35 3.74 -24.72
C VAL A 10 -3.45 3.81 -23.50
N VAL A 11 -3.19 2.70 -22.82
CA VAL A 11 -2.27 2.60 -21.66
C VAL A 11 -0.87 3.07 -22.04
N GLU A 12 -0.29 2.58 -23.15
CA GLU A 12 1.06 2.97 -23.56
C GLU A 12 1.14 4.44 -24.00
N ARG A 13 0.13 4.95 -24.72
CA ARG A 13 0.06 6.38 -25.10
C ARG A 13 -0.03 7.28 -23.87
N LEU A 14 -0.90 6.91 -22.90
CA LEU A 14 -1.05 7.66 -21.65
C LEU A 14 0.23 7.60 -20.82
N TRP A 15 0.85 6.43 -20.70
CA TRP A 15 2.14 6.28 -20.02
C TRP A 15 3.21 7.19 -20.58
N THR A 16 3.38 7.19 -21.92
CA THR A 16 4.40 8.00 -22.59
C THR A 16 4.20 9.49 -22.30
N ALA A 17 2.98 10.00 -22.51
CA ALA A 17 2.67 11.41 -22.26
C ALA A 17 2.86 11.79 -20.77
N ALA A 18 2.39 10.93 -19.86
CA ALA A 18 2.45 11.21 -18.43
C ALA A 18 3.88 11.21 -17.87
N VAL A 19 4.75 10.27 -18.30
CA VAL A 19 6.15 10.20 -17.85
C VAL A 19 7.02 11.34 -18.39
N GLU A 20 6.63 11.90 -19.55
CA GLU A 20 7.23 13.10 -20.12
C GLU A 20 6.71 14.40 -19.48
N GLY A 21 5.68 14.30 -18.64
CA GLY A 21 5.04 15.44 -17.97
C GLY A 21 4.09 16.23 -18.90
N ASP A 22 3.74 15.68 -20.07
CA ASP A 22 2.80 16.31 -21.01
C ASP A 22 1.35 16.02 -20.60
N GLU A 23 0.87 16.81 -19.62
CA GLU A 23 -0.50 16.71 -19.13
C GLU A 23 -1.56 16.93 -20.21
N PRO A 24 -1.47 17.94 -21.11
CA PRO A 24 -2.43 18.11 -22.19
C PRO A 24 -2.54 16.88 -23.09
N ALA A 25 -1.39 16.29 -23.50
CA ALA A 25 -1.39 15.09 -24.31
C ALA A 25 -1.97 13.89 -23.56
N ALA A 26 -1.60 13.69 -22.29
CA ALA A 26 -2.14 12.64 -21.43
C ALA A 26 -3.67 12.74 -21.30
N ALA A 27 -4.19 13.93 -21.02
CA ALA A 27 -5.63 14.17 -20.93
C ALA A 27 -6.35 13.91 -22.27
N SER A 28 -5.74 14.36 -23.39
CA SER A 28 -6.29 14.12 -24.74
C SER A 28 -6.43 12.63 -25.04
N VAL A 29 -5.44 11.80 -24.70
CA VAL A 29 -5.48 10.35 -24.89
C VAL A 29 -6.73 9.72 -24.23
N VAL A 30 -7.01 10.10 -22.98
CA VAL A 30 -8.15 9.56 -22.23
C VAL A 30 -9.48 10.09 -22.78
N HIS A 31 -9.56 11.38 -23.11
CA HIS A 31 -10.77 11.98 -23.67
C HIS A 31 -11.09 11.46 -25.08
N GLU A 32 -10.09 11.20 -25.92
CA GLU A 32 -10.25 10.56 -27.23
C GLU A 32 -10.82 9.14 -27.08
N ALA A 33 -10.29 8.37 -26.13
CA ALA A 33 -10.78 7.02 -25.86
C ALA A 33 -12.23 7.03 -25.34
N LEU A 34 -12.58 7.98 -24.48
CA LEU A 34 -13.96 8.18 -24.01
C LEU A 34 -14.88 8.55 -25.18
N ALA A 35 -14.47 9.47 -26.05
CA ALA A 35 -15.23 9.86 -27.24
C ALA A 35 -15.39 8.73 -28.27
N ALA A 36 -14.40 7.81 -28.31
CA ALA A 36 -14.46 6.59 -29.11
C ALA A 36 -15.35 5.49 -28.48
N GLY A 37 -15.99 5.77 -27.35
CA GLY A 37 -16.95 4.87 -26.70
C GLY A 37 -16.35 3.89 -25.68
N VAL A 38 -15.10 4.07 -25.25
CA VAL A 38 -14.57 3.29 -24.13
C VAL A 38 -15.32 3.69 -22.86
N PRO A 39 -15.91 2.73 -22.12
CA PRO A 39 -16.63 3.02 -20.88
C PRO A 39 -15.74 3.74 -19.85
N GLU A 40 -16.29 4.70 -19.13
CA GLU A 40 -15.54 5.46 -18.13
C GLU A 40 -14.95 4.55 -17.04
N GLU A 41 -15.67 3.53 -16.58
CA GLU A 41 -15.13 2.53 -15.66
C GLU A 41 -13.90 1.81 -16.22
N ALA A 42 -13.91 1.47 -17.52
CA ALA A 42 -12.76 0.84 -18.16
C ALA A 42 -11.58 1.81 -18.27
N LEU A 43 -11.83 3.11 -18.49
CA LEU A 43 -10.76 4.12 -18.44
C LEU A 43 -10.14 4.24 -17.04
N LEU A 44 -10.94 4.17 -16.00
CA LEU A 44 -10.46 4.23 -14.62
C LEU A 44 -9.66 2.97 -14.25
N LEU A 45 -10.21 1.78 -14.52
CA LEU A 45 -9.69 0.51 -13.98
C LEU A 45 -8.76 -0.25 -14.94
N ASP A 46 -8.97 -0.11 -16.26
CA ASP A 46 -8.21 -0.88 -17.26
C ASP A 46 -7.19 0.02 -18.00
N VAL A 47 -7.18 1.36 -17.73
CA VAL A 47 -6.20 2.30 -18.29
C VAL A 47 -5.44 3.02 -17.19
N LEU A 48 -6.10 3.86 -16.39
CA LEU A 48 -5.45 4.70 -15.37
C LEU A 48 -4.83 3.87 -14.23
N ALA A 49 -5.54 2.85 -13.73
CA ALA A 49 -5.01 1.98 -12.68
C ALA A 49 -3.75 1.21 -13.12
N PRO A 50 -3.68 0.58 -14.32
CA PRO A 50 -2.44 -0.02 -14.84
C PRO A 50 -1.29 0.98 -15.02
N VAL A 51 -1.56 2.18 -15.53
CA VAL A 51 -0.55 3.25 -15.64
C VAL A 51 0.01 3.60 -14.26
N GLN A 52 -0.85 3.76 -13.25
CA GLN A 52 -0.39 4.04 -11.89
C GLN A 52 0.36 2.86 -11.26
N ALA A 53 -0.04 1.62 -11.54
CA ALA A 53 0.69 0.44 -11.09
C ALA A 53 2.09 0.35 -11.74
N LYS A 54 2.20 0.70 -13.02
CA LYS A 54 3.47 0.77 -13.77
C LYS A 54 4.44 1.76 -13.14
N VAL A 55 3.95 2.90 -12.60
CA VAL A 55 4.79 3.88 -11.87
C VAL A 55 5.60 3.21 -10.77
N GLY A 56 4.99 2.41 -9.92
CA GLY A 56 5.68 1.73 -8.83
C GLY A 56 6.73 0.72 -9.32
N VAL A 57 6.45 0.01 -10.40
CA VAL A 57 7.38 -0.96 -11.01
C VAL A 57 8.59 -0.25 -11.63
N GLU A 58 8.36 0.83 -12.38
CA GLU A 58 9.40 1.59 -13.07
C GLU A 58 10.30 2.34 -12.07
N TRP A 59 9.71 2.88 -11.00
CA TRP A 59 10.45 3.51 -9.92
C TRP A 59 11.31 2.50 -9.14
N ALA A 60 10.77 1.35 -8.80
CA ALA A 60 11.52 0.29 -8.10
C ALA A 60 12.71 -0.21 -8.93
N ALA A 61 12.56 -0.23 -10.26
CA ALA A 61 13.59 -0.62 -11.21
C ALA A 61 14.58 0.51 -11.58
N ASP A 62 14.49 1.68 -10.93
CA ASP A 62 15.33 2.87 -11.19
C ASP A 62 15.24 3.37 -12.65
N ARG A 63 14.08 3.16 -13.31
CA ARG A 63 13.83 3.63 -14.69
C ARG A 63 13.13 4.97 -14.78
N ILE A 64 12.48 5.40 -13.68
CA ILE A 64 11.96 6.76 -13.54
C ILE A 64 12.41 7.37 -12.22
N THR A 65 12.50 8.69 -12.20
CA THR A 65 12.84 9.46 -11.00
C THR A 65 11.62 9.65 -10.08
N VAL A 66 11.85 10.01 -8.83
CA VAL A 66 10.78 10.40 -7.88
C VAL A 66 9.95 11.57 -8.43
N ALA A 67 10.60 12.54 -9.13
CA ALA A 67 9.88 13.65 -9.74
C ALA A 67 8.92 13.20 -10.85
N GLN A 68 9.32 12.22 -11.66
CA GLN A 68 8.45 11.65 -12.70
C GLN A 68 7.30 10.85 -12.09
N GLU A 69 7.57 10.06 -11.04
CA GLU A 69 6.54 9.34 -10.27
C GLU A 69 5.46 10.31 -9.76
N HIS A 70 5.85 11.42 -9.13
CA HIS A 70 4.93 12.44 -8.64
C HIS A 70 4.18 13.13 -9.79
N ALA A 71 4.84 13.44 -10.89
CA ALA A 71 4.21 14.07 -12.06
C ALA A 71 3.14 13.17 -12.67
N VAL A 72 3.44 11.86 -12.89
CA VAL A 72 2.47 10.90 -13.42
C VAL A 72 1.26 10.78 -12.49
N THR A 73 1.49 10.65 -11.19
CA THR A 73 0.41 10.57 -10.20
C THR A 73 -0.48 11.81 -10.23
N ALA A 74 0.11 13.01 -10.24
CA ALA A 74 -0.63 14.27 -10.30
C ALA A 74 -1.43 14.43 -11.61
N ILE A 75 -0.87 14.01 -12.75
CA ILE A 75 -1.57 14.01 -14.04
C ILE A 75 -2.76 13.05 -14.00
N ASN A 76 -2.58 11.83 -13.51
CA ASN A 76 -3.64 10.85 -13.38
C ASN A 76 -4.78 11.35 -12.48
N GLU A 77 -4.46 11.97 -11.35
CA GLU A 77 -5.48 12.56 -10.44
C GLU A 77 -6.29 13.66 -11.12
N ARG A 78 -5.65 14.55 -11.90
CA ARG A 78 -6.36 15.59 -12.65
C ARG A 78 -7.25 15.02 -13.76
N ILE A 79 -6.80 13.98 -14.45
CA ILE A 79 -7.62 13.27 -15.44
C ILE A 79 -8.85 12.66 -14.78
N VAL A 80 -8.69 11.94 -13.66
CA VAL A 80 -9.82 11.38 -12.89
C VAL A 80 -10.79 12.48 -12.47
N ALA A 81 -10.29 13.60 -11.96
CA ALA A 81 -11.13 14.75 -11.57
C ALA A 81 -11.89 15.33 -12.76
N SER A 82 -11.26 15.41 -13.94
CA SER A 82 -11.92 15.91 -15.16
C SER A 82 -13.05 14.99 -15.64
N LEU A 83 -12.87 13.67 -15.56
CA LEU A 83 -13.90 12.69 -15.88
C LEU A 83 -15.10 12.84 -14.91
N ALA A 84 -14.84 12.89 -13.60
CA ALA A 84 -15.86 13.07 -12.58
C ALA A 84 -16.69 14.35 -12.80
N HIS A 85 -16.04 15.49 -13.07
CA HIS A 85 -16.72 16.78 -13.31
C HIS A 85 -17.64 16.75 -14.55
N ARG A 86 -17.24 16.06 -15.60
CA ARG A 86 -18.10 15.91 -16.81
C ARG A 86 -19.35 15.09 -16.55
N ARG A 87 -19.29 14.10 -15.66
CA ARG A 87 -20.41 13.25 -15.27
C ARG A 87 -21.48 14.01 -14.49
N ASP A 88 -21.07 14.85 -13.53
CA ASP A 88 -21.99 15.59 -12.65
C ASP A 88 -22.90 16.56 -13.41
N ALA A 89 -22.51 16.97 -14.63
CA ALA A 89 -23.29 17.88 -15.46
C ALA A 89 -24.54 17.23 -16.12
N GLY A 90 -24.79 15.92 -15.98
CA GLY A 90 -25.79 15.26 -16.83
C GLY A 90 -26.66 14.16 -16.23
N ARG A 91 -26.49 13.69 -15.00
CA ARG A 91 -27.19 12.47 -14.55
C ARG A 91 -27.62 12.46 -13.10
N ALA A 92 -28.92 12.65 -12.85
CA ALA A 92 -29.54 12.32 -11.56
C ALA A 92 -29.85 10.79 -11.55
N VAL A 93 -28.91 9.97 -11.07
CA VAL A 93 -29.20 8.57 -10.72
C VAL A 93 -29.72 8.57 -9.28
N PRO A 94 -30.83 7.89 -8.96
CA PRO A 94 -31.27 7.72 -7.57
C PRO A 94 -30.15 7.08 -6.74
N PRO A 95 -29.83 7.63 -5.55
CA PRO A 95 -28.74 7.10 -4.74
C PRO A 95 -29.09 5.68 -4.24
N ARG A 96 -28.16 4.73 -4.42
CA ARG A 96 -28.27 3.35 -3.91
C ARG A 96 -28.04 3.26 -2.40
N GLY A 97 -27.32 4.25 -1.85
CA GLY A 97 -26.89 4.32 -0.48
C GLY A 97 -25.77 5.35 -0.34
N ARG A 98 -25.20 5.46 0.86
CA ARG A 98 -24.08 6.35 1.16
C ARG A 98 -22.91 5.58 1.70
N VAL A 99 -21.70 5.83 1.20
CA VAL A 99 -20.48 5.24 1.71
C VAL A 99 -19.43 6.32 1.96
N THR A 100 -18.54 6.05 2.92
CA THR A 100 -17.36 6.87 3.15
C THR A 100 -16.15 6.12 2.64
N VAL A 101 -15.28 6.75 1.83
CA VAL A 101 -14.05 6.18 1.31
C VAL A 101 -12.87 7.02 1.79
N GLY A 102 -11.90 6.39 2.43
CA GLY A 102 -10.69 7.07 2.90
C GLY A 102 -9.50 6.14 3.00
N CYS A 103 -8.32 6.71 3.13
CA CYS A 103 -7.11 5.96 3.41
C CYS A 103 -6.95 5.76 4.93
N VAL A 104 -6.29 4.68 5.29
CA VAL A 104 -5.81 4.45 6.66
C VAL A 104 -4.97 5.63 7.13
N ASP A 105 -5.03 5.95 8.42
CA ASP A 105 -4.22 7.00 9.03
C ASP A 105 -2.72 6.76 8.76
N GLY A 106 -2.02 7.80 8.28
CA GLY A 106 -0.65 7.72 7.81
C GLY A 106 -0.48 7.29 6.35
N GLU A 107 -1.51 6.78 5.67
CA GLU A 107 -1.43 6.34 4.28
C GLU A 107 -1.56 7.51 3.29
N TRP A 108 -0.50 7.72 2.49
CA TRP A 108 -0.43 8.78 1.49
C TRP A 108 -0.90 8.36 0.08
N HIS A 109 -0.92 7.06 -0.21
CA HIS A 109 -1.28 6.55 -1.54
C HIS A 109 -2.80 6.61 -1.74
N ALA A 110 -3.31 7.81 -1.99
CA ALA A 110 -4.75 8.08 -2.10
C ALA A 110 -5.35 7.64 -3.44
N PHE A 111 -4.55 7.50 -4.50
CA PHE A 111 -5.06 7.24 -5.84
C PHE A 111 -5.90 5.95 -5.96
N PRO A 112 -5.52 4.81 -5.36
CA PRO A 112 -6.38 3.62 -5.36
C PRO A 112 -7.75 3.86 -4.71
N ALA A 113 -7.79 4.57 -3.57
CA ALA A 113 -9.03 4.94 -2.90
C ALA A 113 -9.88 5.89 -3.76
N ARG A 114 -9.23 6.82 -4.49
CA ARG A 114 -9.89 7.71 -5.43
C ARG A 114 -10.59 6.93 -6.55
N LEU A 115 -9.92 5.94 -7.14
CA LEU A 115 -10.52 5.10 -8.18
C LEU A 115 -11.74 4.33 -7.66
N VAL A 116 -11.66 3.78 -6.44
CA VAL A 116 -12.82 3.13 -5.79
C VAL A 116 -13.97 4.12 -5.65
N ALA A 117 -13.71 5.32 -5.15
CA ALA A 117 -14.73 6.36 -4.96
C ALA A 117 -15.44 6.72 -6.28
N GLU A 118 -14.67 6.86 -7.38
CA GLU A 118 -15.23 7.20 -8.68
C GLU A 118 -16.07 6.06 -9.26
N VAL A 119 -15.60 4.80 -9.16
CA VAL A 119 -16.36 3.64 -9.62
C VAL A 119 -17.68 3.50 -8.85
N LEU A 120 -17.64 3.63 -7.53
CA LEU A 120 -18.88 3.60 -6.73
C LEU A 120 -19.84 4.73 -7.11
N SER A 121 -19.33 5.93 -7.38
CA SER A 121 -20.14 7.06 -7.85
C SER A 121 -20.74 6.78 -9.23
N LEU A 122 -20.01 6.15 -10.16
CA LEU A 122 -20.54 5.71 -11.46
C LEU A 122 -21.72 4.76 -11.31
N HIS A 123 -21.72 3.92 -10.28
CA HIS A 123 -22.76 2.95 -9.99
C HIS A 123 -23.87 3.48 -9.05
N GLY A 124 -23.92 4.81 -8.82
CA GLY A 124 -25.02 5.46 -8.12
C GLY A 124 -24.87 5.48 -6.59
N TRP A 125 -23.72 5.17 -6.03
CA TRP A 125 -23.45 5.38 -4.61
C TRP A 125 -23.18 6.86 -4.34
N ARG A 126 -23.72 7.38 -3.23
CA ARG A 126 -23.28 8.66 -2.68
C ARG A 126 -21.97 8.43 -1.92
N VAL A 127 -20.88 9.00 -2.40
CA VAL A 127 -19.55 8.77 -1.85
C VAL A 127 -19.04 10.02 -1.14
N ASP A 128 -18.71 9.88 0.14
CA ASP A 128 -17.93 10.86 0.89
C ASP A 128 -16.45 10.45 0.79
N TYR A 129 -15.70 11.04 -0.15
CA TYR A 129 -14.29 10.76 -0.32
C TYR A 129 -13.45 11.65 0.60
N LEU A 130 -12.74 11.05 1.57
CA LEU A 130 -11.92 11.76 2.56
C LEU A 130 -10.44 11.86 2.15
N GLY A 131 -10.00 11.07 1.18
CA GLY A 131 -8.62 11.12 0.67
C GLY A 131 -7.60 10.46 1.58
N ALA A 132 -6.35 10.96 1.49
CA ALA A 132 -5.20 10.49 2.24
C ALA A 132 -5.26 10.89 3.71
N GLN A 133 -4.59 10.10 4.57
CA GLN A 133 -4.25 10.46 5.95
C GLN A 133 -5.43 10.98 6.78
N THR A 134 -6.59 10.35 6.72
CA THR A 134 -7.70 10.75 7.59
C THR A 134 -7.47 10.20 9.00
N PRO A 135 -7.18 11.05 10.02
CA PRO A 135 -6.97 10.56 11.37
C PRO A 135 -8.22 9.87 11.91
N THR A 136 -8.05 8.72 12.55
CA THR A 136 -9.16 7.88 13.03
C THR A 136 -10.22 8.65 13.84
N PRO A 137 -9.89 9.57 14.77
CA PRO A 137 -10.91 10.32 15.50
C PRO A 137 -11.77 11.21 14.60
N HIS A 138 -11.19 11.80 13.54
CA HIS A 138 -11.92 12.62 12.57
C HIS A 138 -12.79 11.78 11.64
N LEU A 139 -12.32 10.59 11.26
CA LEU A 139 -13.11 9.60 10.53
C LEU A 139 -14.35 9.24 11.34
N VAL A 140 -14.20 8.81 12.60
CA VAL A 140 -15.32 8.46 13.49
C VAL A 140 -16.31 9.61 13.65
N ALA A 141 -15.81 10.84 13.85
CA ALA A 141 -16.67 12.02 13.95
C ALA A 141 -17.42 12.30 12.62
N HIS A 142 -16.84 11.99 11.47
CA HIS A 142 -17.53 12.08 10.18
C HIS A 142 -18.63 11.02 10.07
N LEU A 143 -18.33 9.75 10.41
CA LEU A 143 -19.30 8.65 10.36
C LEU A 143 -20.52 8.92 11.23
N HIS A 144 -20.35 9.45 12.43
CA HIS A 144 -21.48 9.86 13.29
C HIS A 144 -22.39 10.92 12.66
N ARG A 145 -21.84 11.84 11.87
CA ARG A 145 -22.66 12.90 11.23
C ARG A 145 -23.30 12.46 9.92
N SER A 146 -22.64 11.56 9.20
CA SER A 146 -23.05 11.18 7.85
C SER A 146 -23.89 9.90 7.80
N ASP A 147 -23.82 9.06 8.86
CA ASP A 147 -24.47 7.74 8.99
C ASP A 147 -24.43 6.94 7.69
N PRO A 148 -23.20 6.57 7.19
CA PRO A 148 -23.08 5.83 5.96
C PRO A 148 -23.43 4.35 6.15
N ASP A 149 -23.78 3.69 5.06
CA ASP A 149 -24.04 2.23 5.05
C ASP A 149 -22.75 1.43 5.29
N ALA A 150 -21.60 1.97 4.87
CA ALA A 150 -20.29 1.37 5.10
C ALA A 150 -19.17 2.42 5.03
N VAL A 151 -18.00 2.08 5.62
CA VAL A 151 -16.74 2.77 5.39
C VAL A 151 -15.79 1.85 4.64
N LEU A 152 -15.14 2.39 3.59
CA LEU A 152 -14.11 1.71 2.82
C LEU A 152 -12.75 2.28 3.22
N LEU A 153 -11.88 1.42 3.76
CA LEU A 153 -10.52 1.79 4.19
C LEU A 153 -9.48 1.23 3.22
N SER A 154 -8.73 2.12 2.59
CA SER A 154 -7.65 1.77 1.67
C SER A 154 -6.29 1.87 2.33
N GLY A 155 -5.46 0.83 2.17
CA GLY A 155 -4.07 0.81 2.61
C GLY A 155 -3.16 0.20 1.54
N SER A 156 -2.07 0.88 1.23
CA SER A 156 -1.07 0.43 0.24
C SER A 156 0.18 -0.14 0.89
N ILE A 157 0.59 0.44 2.02
CA ILE A 157 1.82 0.07 2.72
C ILE A 157 1.49 -0.72 3.98
N PRO A 158 2.03 -1.95 4.15
CA PRO A 158 1.73 -2.81 5.30
C PRO A 158 2.07 -2.20 6.67
N THR A 159 3.03 -1.28 6.77
CA THR A 159 3.39 -0.65 8.04
C THR A 159 2.23 0.14 8.68
N HIS A 160 1.16 0.42 7.93
CA HIS A 160 -0.06 1.05 8.44
C HIS A 160 -1.11 0.05 8.97
N LEU A 161 -0.84 -1.28 8.95
CA LEU A 161 -1.77 -2.28 9.47
C LEU A 161 -2.16 -2.08 10.95
N PRO A 162 -1.26 -1.66 11.87
CA PRO A 162 -1.67 -1.33 13.23
C PRO A 162 -2.66 -0.16 13.30
N ALA A 163 -2.46 0.89 12.49
CA ALA A 163 -3.39 2.01 12.38
C ALA A 163 -4.72 1.59 11.71
N ALA A 164 -4.64 0.70 10.70
CA ALA A 164 -5.82 0.12 10.07
C ALA A 164 -6.68 -0.65 11.09
N HIS A 165 -6.07 -1.47 11.96
CA HIS A 165 -6.77 -2.20 13.01
C HIS A 165 -7.49 -1.25 13.98
N ALA A 166 -6.80 -0.21 14.43
CA ALA A 166 -7.42 0.81 15.29
C ALA A 166 -8.60 1.50 14.61
N ALA A 167 -8.49 1.84 13.32
CA ALA A 167 -9.56 2.46 12.55
C ALA A 167 -10.74 1.50 12.34
N ILE A 168 -10.50 0.23 12.00
CA ILE A 168 -11.52 -0.81 11.85
C ILE A 168 -12.32 -0.94 13.16
N THR A 169 -11.63 -1.14 14.27
CA THR A 169 -12.26 -1.28 15.60
C THR A 169 -13.08 -0.06 15.97
N ALA A 170 -12.54 1.15 15.71
CA ALA A 170 -13.23 2.40 16.03
C ALA A 170 -14.49 2.63 15.17
N CYS A 171 -14.46 2.28 13.88
CA CYS A 171 -15.62 2.37 13.00
C CYS A 171 -16.72 1.36 13.41
N GLN A 172 -16.33 0.12 13.73
CA GLN A 172 -17.25 -0.90 14.19
C GLN A 172 -17.88 -0.54 15.54
N ALA A 173 -17.12 0.10 16.46
CA ALA A 173 -17.64 0.57 17.73
C ALA A 173 -18.75 1.63 17.61
N VAL A 174 -18.85 2.34 16.49
CA VAL A 174 -19.93 3.29 16.19
C VAL A 174 -20.99 2.68 15.25
N GLY A 175 -20.97 1.38 15.03
CA GLY A 175 -21.99 0.65 14.27
C GLY A 175 -21.85 0.73 12.76
N VAL A 176 -20.72 1.21 12.24
CA VAL A 176 -20.46 1.30 10.79
C VAL A 176 -19.56 0.15 10.35
N PRO A 177 -20.03 -0.71 9.41
CA PRO A 177 -19.22 -1.82 8.92
C PRO A 177 -18.07 -1.34 8.03
N VAL A 178 -16.96 -2.09 8.08
CA VAL A 178 -15.71 -1.76 7.39
C VAL A 178 -15.44 -2.73 6.25
N LEU A 179 -15.30 -2.20 5.04
CA LEU A 179 -14.74 -2.88 3.89
C LEU A 179 -13.28 -2.45 3.72
N ALA A 180 -12.34 -3.36 3.97
CA ALA A 180 -10.93 -3.10 3.78
C ALA A 180 -10.47 -3.44 2.36
N GLY A 181 -9.52 -2.67 1.82
CA GLY A 181 -8.94 -2.91 0.51
C GLY A 181 -7.55 -2.33 0.34
N GLY A 182 -6.90 -2.69 -0.77
CA GLY A 182 -5.55 -2.27 -1.09
C GLY A 182 -4.47 -3.28 -0.69
N ARG A 183 -3.27 -3.06 -1.19
CA ARG A 183 -2.15 -4.02 -1.14
C ARG A 183 -1.66 -4.33 0.27
N ALA A 184 -1.82 -3.39 1.22
CA ALA A 184 -1.44 -3.58 2.62
C ALA A 184 -2.13 -4.78 3.27
N PHE A 185 -3.36 -5.10 2.84
CA PHE A 185 -4.14 -6.19 3.42
C PHE A 185 -3.81 -7.59 2.86
N GLY A 186 -2.78 -7.67 2.00
CA GLY A 186 -2.36 -8.90 1.35
C GLY A 186 -3.18 -9.23 0.08
N PRO A 187 -2.63 -10.06 -0.83
CA PRO A 187 -3.26 -10.36 -2.13
C PRO A 187 -4.59 -11.13 -1.99
N ASP A 188 -4.78 -11.82 -0.88
CA ASP A 188 -5.95 -12.62 -0.55
C ASP A 188 -6.80 -12.01 0.58
N GLY A 189 -6.43 -10.81 1.07
CA GLY A 189 -7.12 -10.15 2.19
C GLY A 189 -6.86 -10.78 3.55
N ARG A 190 -5.78 -11.58 3.69
CA ARG A 190 -5.48 -12.25 4.96
C ARG A 190 -5.39 -11.28 6.13
N TYR A 191 -4.74 -10.13 5.94
CA TYR A 191 -4.60 -9.15 7.02
C TYR A 191 -5.90 -8.40 7.32
N ALA A 192 -6.79 -8.20 6.33
CA ALA A 192 -8.13 -7.70 6.60
C ALA A 192 -8.91 -8.64 7.52
N ARG A 193 -8.83 -9.96 7.28
CA ARG A 193 -9.45 -10.97 8.17
C ARG A 193 -8.78 -11.02 9.53
N THR A 194 -7.45 -10.99 9.59
CA THR A 194 -6.69 -10.97 10.86
C THR A 194 -7.08 -9.76 11.71
N LEU A 195 -7.25 -8.58 11.09
CA LEU A 195 -7.64 -7.34 11.76
C LEU A 195 -9.17 -7.19 11.91
N ARG A 196 -9.93 -8.24 11.60
CA ARG A 196 -11.39 -8.30 11.78
C ARG A 196 -12.17 -7.22 11.02
N ALA A 197 -11.72 -6.81 9.84
CA ALA A 197 -12.58 -6.07 8.92
C ALA A 197 -13.83 -6.90 8.56
N ASP A 198 -15.00 -6.27 8.41
CA ASP A 198 -16.25 -6.97 8.14
C ASP A 198 -16.23 -7.63 6.76
N ARG A 199 -15.58 -6.98 5.80
CA ARG A 199 -15.37 -7.48 4.43
C ARG A 199 -14.02 -7.02 3.89
N TRP A 200 -13.60 -7.65 2.82
CA TRP A 200 -12.43 -7.29 2.03
C TRP A 200 -12.73 -7.36 0.54
N ALA A 201 -12.10 -6.47 -0.23
CA ALA A 201 -12.16 -6.49 -1.68
C ALA A 201 -10.76 -6.27 -2.29
N PRO A 202 -10.40 -6.99 -3.37
CA PRO A 202 -9.11 -6.86 -4.05
C PRO A 202 -8.99 -5.56 -4.85
N ASP A 203 -10.11 -5.04 -5.34
CA ASP A 203 -10.19 -3.89 -6.24
C ASP A 203 -11.57 -3.19 -6.15
N ALA A 204 -11.78 -2.18 -7.00
CA ALA A 204 -13.01 -1.41 -7.02
C ALA A 204 -14.24 -2.22 -7.50
N ARG A 205 -14.05 -3.16 -8.45
CA ARG A 205 -15.14 -4.04 -8.89
C ARG A 205 -15.57 -5.00 -7.79
N GLY A 206 -14.58 -5.56 -7.08
CA GLY A 206 -14.85 -6.37 -5.90
C GLY A 206 -15.53 -5.59 -4.77
N ALA A 207 -15.12 -4.34 -4.54
CA ALA A 207 -15.78 -3.48 -3.56
C ALA A 207 -17.25 -3.20 -3.92
N LEU A 208 -17.54 -2.93 -5.18
CA LEU A 208 -18.91 -2.76 -5.67
C LEU A 208 -19.73 -4.05 -5.45
N ALA A 209 -19.20 -5.21 -5.81
CA ALA A 209 -19.89 -6.50 -5.63
C ALA A 209 -20.22 -6.75 -4.15
N VAL A 210 -19.29 -6.50 -3.25
CA VAL A 210 -19.52 -6.64 -1.79
C VAL A 210 -20.62 -5.71 -1.28
N LEU A 211 -20.63 -4.46 -1.76
CA LEU A 211 -21.69 -3.50 -1.39
C LEU A 211 -23.05 -3.90 -1.96
N ASP A 212 -23.08 -4.50 -3.15
CA ASP A 212 -24.32 -5.00 -3.79
C ASP A 212 -24.91 -6.20 -3.02
N GLU A 213 -24.06 -7.02 -2.41
CA GLU A 213 -24.48 -8.10 -1.51
C GLU A 213 -25.02 -7.57 -0.17
N GLY A 214 -24.66 -6.33 0.20
CA GLY A 214 -24.98 -5.71 1.45
C GLY A 214 -23.95 -6.01 2.56
N MET A 215 -23.79 -5.05 3.45
CA MET A 215 -22.89 -5.17 4.60
C MET A 215 -23.69 -5.22 5.90
N PRO A 216 -23.54 -6.31 6.69
CA PRO A 216 -24.21 -6.39 7.99
C PRO A 216 -23.61 -5.36 8.94
N ARG A 217 -24.45 -4.64 9.70
CA ARG A 217 -23.96 -3.73 10.74
C ARG A 217 -23.32 -4.51 11.88
N PRO A 218 -22.16 -4.07 12.38
CA PRO A 218 -21.48 -4.74 13.49
C PRO A 218 -22.28 -4.62 14.79
N ASP A 219 -22.14 -5.62 15.67
CA ASP A 219 -22.73 -5.59 17.00
C ASP A 219 -21.92 -4.64 17.91
N VAL A 220 -22.51 -3.49 18.22
CA VAL A 220 -21.90 -2.43 19.05
C VAL A 220 -21.73 -2.85 20.51
N SER A 221 -22.47 -3.89 20.98
CA SER A 221 -22.44 -4.35 22.37
C SER A 221 -21.18 -5.15 22.71
N ALA A 222 -20.50 -5.69 21.71
CA ALA A 222 -19.24 -6.41 21.85
C ALA A 222 -18.07 -5.42 21.88
N GLY A 223 -17.79 -4.84 23.04
CA GLY A 223 -16.56 -4.04 23.22
C GLY A 223 -15.32 -4.88 22.84
N ARG A 224 -14.55 -4.45 21.85
CA ARG A 224 -13.40 -5.19 21.32
C ARG A 224 -12.10 -4.48 21.64
N HIS A 225 -11.09 -5.23 22.02
CA HIS A 225 -9.73 -4.74 22.22
C HIS A 225 -8.78 -5.47 21.26
N ALA A 226 -7.76 -4.77 20.77
CA ALA A 226 -6.77 -5.32 19.84
C ALA A 226 -6.08 -6.59 20.36
N VAL A 227 -5.92 -6.71 21.68
CA VAL A 227 -5.33 -7.91 22.31
C VAL A 227 -6.26 -9.13 22.20
N ASP A 228 -7.58 -8.93 22.21
CA ASP A 228 -8.54 -10.01 22.04
C ASP A 228 -8.55 -10.55 20.60
N ASP A 229 -8.32 -9.66 19.63
CA ASP A 229 -8.22 -10.01 18.22
C ASP A 229 -6.85 -10.63 17.87
N LEU A 230 -5.78 -10.17 18.53
CA LEU A 230 -4.39 -10.56 18.31
C LEU A 230 -3.72 -11.04 19.61
N PRO A 231 -4.06 -12.26 20.09
CA PRO A 231 -3.59 -12.76 21.39
C PRO A 231 -2.08 -12.85 21.56
N HIS A 232 -1.34 -13.01 20.45
CA HIS A 232 0.12 -13.06 20.45
C HIS A 232 0.76 -11.73 20.89
N LEU A 233 0.05 -10.61 20.85
CA LEU A 233 0.54 -9.33 21.37
C LEU A 233 0.72 -9.31 22.88
N ALA A 234 0.18 -10.31 23.60
CA ALA A 234 0.36 -10.46 25.05
C ALA A 234 1.82 -10.71 25.45
N ASP A 235 2.67 -11.23 24.54
CA ASP A 235 4.11 -11.41 24.77
C ASP A 235 4.91 -10.10 24.82
N GLN A 236 4.30 -8.98 24.42
CA GLN A 236 4.88 -7.63 24.38
C GLN A 236 6.03 -7.42 23.40
N GLU A 237 6.45 -8.42 22.58
CA GLU A 237 7.57 -8.24 21.65
C GLU A 237 7.33 -7.07 20.70
N TYR A 238 6.14 -6.98 20.08
CA TYR A 238 5.76 -5.84 19.25
C TYR A 238 5.95 -4.51 19.98
N THR A 239 5.37 -4.40 21.18
CA THR A 239 5.42 -3.15 21.97
C THR A 239 6.85 -2.75 22.33
N MET A 240 7.68 -3.70 22.71
CA MET A 240 9.06 -3.45 23.11
C MET A 240 9.94 -3.06 21.92
N VAL A 241 9.74 -3.69 20.75
CA VAL A 241 10.48 -3.34 19.52
C VAL A 241 10.08 -1.94 19.04
N VAL A 242 8.77 -1.62 19.01
CA VAL A 242 8.29 -0.26 18.68
C VAL A 242 8.90 0.80 19.59
N ARG A 243 8.87 0.60 20.92
CA ARG A 243 9.47 1.52 21.89
C ARG A 243 10.98 1.67 21.73
N SER A 244 11.65 0.64 21.25
CA SER A 244 13.09 0.62 21.04
C SER A 244 13.53 1.12 19.67
N ARG A 245 12.61 1.46 18.76
CA ARG A 245 12.86 1.78 17.34
C ARG A 245 14.05 2.74 17.15
N HIS A 246 14.03 3.89 17.80
CA HIS A 246 15.11 4.89 17.66
C HIS A 246 16.48 4.38 18.16
N ARG A 247 16.47 3.60 19.23
CA ARG A 247 17.69 2.96 19.74
C ARG A 247 18.20 1.91 18.80
N LEU A 248 17.30 1.03 18.28
CA LEU A 248 17.66 -0.01 17.32
C LEU A 248 18.28 0.58 16.06
N VAL A 249 17.64 1.59 15.46
CA VAL A 249 18.15 2.27 14.25
C VAL A 249 19.55 2.84 14.50
N ARG A 250 19.72 3.62 15.56
CA ARG A 250 21.00 4.26 15.88
C ARG A 250 22.10 3.25 16.17
N GLN A 251 21.80 2.20 16.97
CA GLN A 251 22.78 1.20 17.33
C GLN A 251 23.14 0.34 16.12
N THR A 252 22.15 -0.04 15.28
CA THR A 252 22.40 -0.79 14.05
C THR A 252 23.28 0.01 13.09
N LEU A 253 23.06 1.32 12.96
CA LEU A 253 23.90 2.19 12.12
C LEU A 253 25.36 2.21 12.58
N VAL A 254 25.59 2.25 13.89
CA VAL A 254 26.95 2.21 14.48
C VAL A 254 27.60 0.85 14.28
N ASP A 255 26.90 -0.23 14.66
CA ASP A 255 27.45 -1.59 14.60
C ASP A 255 27.67 -2.08 13.17
N LEU A 256 26.91 -1.51 12.21
CA LEU A 256 27.03 -1.85 10.79
C LEU A 256 28.38 -1.38 10.20
N GLU A 257 28.99 -0.32 10.71
CA GLU A 257 30.32 0.11 10.23
C GLU A 257 31.41 -0.93 10.46
N ASP A 258 31.29 -1.75 11.51
CA ASP A 258 32.23 -2.83 11.80
C ASP A 258 31.94 -4.08 10.96
N ARG A 259 30.65 -4.36 10.70
CA ARG A 259 30.22 -5.52 9.90
C ARG A 259 30.31 -5.27 8.40
N PHE A 260 30.21 -4.02 7.98
CA PHE A 260 30.30 -3.58 6.59
C PHE A 260 31.29 -2.42 6.43
N PRO A 261 32.61 -2.68 6.43
CA PRO A 261 33.66 -1.67 6.40
C PRO A 261 33.56 -0.59 5.28
N PRO A 262 32.98 -0.89 4.08
CA PRO A 262 32.78 0.16 3.06
C PRO A 262 31.96 1.34 3.53
N MET A 263 31.13 1.17 4.56
CA MET A 263 30.32 2.25 5.13
C MET A 263 31.16 3.36 5.79
N ARG A 264 32.39 3.09 6.18
CA ARG A 264 33.33 4.11 6.73
C ARG A 264 33.64 5.22 5.73
N ALA A 265 33.48 4.93 4.43
CA ALA A 265 33.66 5.91 3.35
C ALA A 265 32.39 6.67 2.98
N TYR A 266 31.25 6.40 3.66
CA TYR A 266 29.99 7.07 3.36
C TYR A 266 29.99 8.52 3.82
N GLY A 267 29.56 9.43 2.94
CA GLY A 267 29.24 10.81 3.31
C GLY A 267 27.94 10.92 4.11
N ASP A 268 27.67 12.12 4.65
CA ASP A 268 26.52 12.38 5.53
C ASP A 268 25.19 11.95 4.91
N LEU A 269 24.93 12.30 3.65
CA LEU A 269 23.71 11.91 2.93
C LEU A 269 23.55 10.39 2.80
N GLN A 270 24.63 9.65 2.55
CA GLN A 270 24.58 8.20 2.46
C GLN A 270 24.30 7.56 3.82
N ARG A 271 24.84 8.13 4.90
CA ARG A 271 24.58 7.70 6.28
C ARG A 271 23.12 7.95 6.66
N GLU A 272 22.59 9.13 6.33
CA GLU A 272 21.19 9.49 6.56
C GLU A 272 20.25 8.51 5.85
N ARG A 273 20.46 8.25 4.55
CA ARG A 273 19.69 7.26 3.80
C ARG A 273 19.80 5.84 4.37
N THR A 274 21.00 5.45 4.82
CA THR A 274 21.18 4.14 5.48
C THR A 274 20.37 4.07 6.78
N ALA A 275 20.32 5.16 7.56
CA ALA A 275 19.50 5.22 8.76
C ALA A 275 18.00 5.14 8.45
N GLU A 276 17.54 5.78 7.37
CA GLU A 276 16.15 5.67 6.87
C GLU A 276 15.83 4.24 6.44
N ASP A 277 16.72 3.58 5.70
CA ASP A 277 16.55 2.18 5.29
C ASP A 277 16.44 1.25 6.50
N ILE A 278 17.31 1.41 7.49
CA ILE A 278 17.24 0.64 8.75
C ILE A 278 15.92 0.92 9.48
N ALA A 279 15.46 2.18 9.49
CA ALA A 279 14.18 2.53 10.09
C ALA A 279 13.01 1.81 9.42
N HIS A 280 12.98 1.76 8.08
CA HIS A 280 11.99 1.01 7.32
C HIS A 280 12.05 -0.49 7.62
N ILE A 281 13.25 -1.08 7.72
CA ILE A 281 13.42 -2.49 8.10
C ILE A 281 12.81 -2.75 9.49
N VAL A 282 13.05 -1.88 10.46
CA VAL A 282 12.46 -2.01 11.80
C VAL A 282 10.94 -1.84 11.76
N ASP A 283 10.41 -0.91 10.97
CA ASP A 283 8.97 -0.68 10.82
C ASP A 283 8.26 -1.90 10.20
N PHE A 284 8.85 -2.53 9.17
CA PHE A 284 8.31 -3.76 8.61
C PHE A 284 8.44 -4.97 9.54
N LEU A 285 9.53 -5.06 10.30
CA LEU A 285 9.69 -6.08 11.34
C LEU A 285 8.60 -5.94 12.41
N THR A 286 8.36 -4.72 12.91
CA THR A 286 7.29 -4.49 13.89
C THR A 286 5.91 -4.83 13.33
N THR A 287 5.67 -4.54 12.06
CA THR A 287 4.41 -4.91 11.40
C THR A 287 4.25 -6.42 11.29
N ALA A 288 5.31 -7.15 10.94
CA ALA A 288 5.29 -8.62 10.93
C ALA A 288 5.00 -9.19 12.32
N LEU A 289 5.56 -8.59 13.38
CA LEU A 289 5.25 -8.95 14.77
C LEU A 289 3.79 -8.63 15.13
N TYR A 290 3.25 -7.52 14.62
CA TYR A 290 1.87 -7.12 14.89
C TYR A 290 0.85 -8.09 14.33
N VAL A 291 1.06 -8.60 13.10
CA VAL A 291 0.16 -9.54 12.44
C VAL A 291 0.59 -11.00 12.59
N ASP A 292 1.69 -11.27 13.30
CA ASP A 292 2.34 -12.59 13.49
C ASP A 292 2.63 -13.32 12.17
N ASP A 293 3.12 -12.57 11.17
CA ASP A 293 3.46 -13.14 9.86
C ASP A 293 4.90 -12.79 9.43
N PRO A 294 5.88 -13.71 9.61
CA PRO A 294 7.25 -13.51 9.14
C PRO A 294 7.38 -13.34 7.62
N GLU A 295 6.43 -13.87 6.84
CA GLU A 295 6.46 -13.75 5.37
C GLU A 295 6.23 -12.31 4.90
N LEU A 296 5.50 -11.49 5.66
CA LEU A 296 5.39 -10.06 5.39
C LEU A 296 6.77 -9.39 5.37
N PHE A 297 7.58 -9.68 6.40
CA PHE A 297 8.92 -9.13 6.50
C PHE A 297 9.86 -9.69 5.42
N ALA A 298 9.80 -10.99 5.16
CA ALA A 298 10.60 -11.64 4.12
C ALA A 298 10.31 -11.06 2.72
N THR A 299 9.02 -10.87 2.39
CA THR A 299 8.60 -10.27 1.12
C THR A 299 9.12 -8.84 0.96
N PHE A 300 9.06 -8.04 2.01
CA PHE A 300 9.61 -6.68 2.02
C PHE A 300 11.13 -6.68 1.79
N LEU A 301 11.88 -7.57 2.44
CA LEU A 301 13.33 -7.64 2.27
C LEU A 301 13.74 -8.05 0.86
N VAL A 302 13.04 -9.00 0.24
CA VAL A 302 13.26 -9.39 -1.15
C VAL A 302 13.02 -8.20 -2.09
N TRP A 303 11.91 -7.49 -1.91
CA TRP A 303 11.60 -6.27 -2.67
C TRP A 303 12.66 -5.18 -2.47
N THR A 304 13.12 -4.96 -1.24
CA THR A 304 14.21 -4.03 -0.92
C THR A 304 15.51 -4.43 -1.61
N ALA A 305 15.85 -5.73 -1.63
CA ALA A 305 17.04 -6.21 -2.32
C ALA A 305 16.97 -5.97 -3.84
N ASP A 306 15.80 -6.08 -4.46
CA ASP A 306 15.63 -5.76 -5.88
C ASP A 306 15.82 -4.27 -6.16
N ILE A 307 15.31 -3.40 -5.31
CA ILE A 307 15.55 -1.95 -5.38
C ILE A 307 17.04 -1.62 -5.25
N LEU A 308 17.73 -2.20 -4.26
CA LEU A 308 19.16 -1.98 -4.07
C LEU A 308 19.97 -2.44 -5.29
N ARG A 309 19.63 -3.60 -5.88
CA ARG A 309 20.27 -4.08 -7.11
C ARG A 309 20.04 -3.14 -8.30
N ALA A 310 18.82 -2.67 -8.50
CA ALA A 310 18.51 -1.72 -9.56
C ALA A 310 19.36 -0.45 -9.44
N ARG A 311 19.59 0.03 -8.22
CA ARG A 311 20.43 1.18 -7.89
C ARG A 311 21.93 0.86 -7.76
N ARG A 312 22.36 -0.37 -8.07
CA ARG A 312 23.74 -0.86 -7.97
C ARG A 312 24.34 -0.78 -6.56
N VAL A 313 23.48 -0.86 -5.53
CA VAL A 313 23.91 -0.93 -4.12
C VAL A 313 24.09 -2.40 -3.73
N PRO A 314 25.23 -2.77 -3.09
CA PRO A 314 25.47 -4.15 -2.70
C PRO A 314 24.48 -4.65 -1.63
N THR A 315 23.74 -5.72 -1.92
CA THR A 315 22.76 -6.32 -1.01
C THR A 315 23.38 -6.96 0.25
N ARG A 316 24.69 -7.19 0.26
CA ARG A 316 25.41 -7.68 1.46
C ARG A 316 25.34 -6.72 2.65
N SER A 317 25.14 -5.40 2.42
CA SER A 317 24.90 -4.46 3.51
C SER A 317 23.58 -4.73 4.24
N LEU A 318 22.55 -5.15 3.49
CA LEU A 318 21.26 -5.55 4.04
C LEU A 318 21.41 -6.79 4.95
N VAL A 319 22.13 -7.83 4.48
CA VAL A 319 22.36 -9.04 5.28
C VAL A 319 23.14 -8.70 6.56
N ALA A 320 24.22 -7.89 6.46
CA ALA A 320 24.98 -7.46 7.63
C ALA A 320 24.10 -6.65 8.63
N GLY A 321 23.21 -5.82 8.15
CA GLY A 321 22.24 -5.09 8.99
C GLY A 321 21.25 -6.01 9.72
N LEU A 322 20.79 -7.07 9.05
CA LEU A 322 19.92 -8.07 9.67
C LEU A 322 20.64 -8.86 10.77
N ASP A 323 21.91 -9.24 10.56
CA ASP A 323 22.72 -9.91 11.58
C ASP A 323 22.90 -9.05 12.83
N VAL A 324 23.14 -7.75 12.65
CA VAL A 324 23.23 -6.79 13.76
C VAL A 324 21.90 -6.69 14.51
N LEU A 325 20.78 -6.54 13.79
CA LEU A 325 19.44 -6.46 14.38
C LEU A 325 19.08 -7.75 15.14
N ALA A 326 19.38 -8.94 14.59
CA ALA A 326 19.17 -10.21 15.26
C ALA A 326 19.93 -10.29 16.60
N GLY A 327 21.19 -9.82 16.61
CA GLY A 327 21.98 -9.74 17.83
C GLY A 327 21.39 -8.81 18.90
N GLN A 328 20.83 -7.68 18.49
CA GLN A 328 20.17 -6.72 19.40
C GLN A 328 18.80 -7.20 19.91
N LEU A 329 18.13 -8.06 19.14
CA LEU A 329 16.80 -8.60 19.43
C LEU A 329 16.81 -10.06 19.88
N ARG A 330 17.96 -10.59 20.31
CA ARG A 330 18.13 -12.00 20.70
C ARG A 330 17.18 -12.50 21.77
N ASP A 331 16.68 -11.58 22.61
CA ASP A 331 15.73 -11.88 23.70
C ASP A 331 14.26 -11.83 23.23
N PHE A 332 14.00 -11.63 21.94
CA PHE A 332 12.68 -11.54 21.30
C PHE A 332 12.51 -12.64 20.25
N PRO A 333 12.02 -13.83 20.65
CA PRO A 333 12.00 -15.02 19.77
C PRO A 333 11.22 -14.83 18.46
N ARG A 334 10.10 -14.10 18.46
CA ARG A 334 9.33 -13.85 17.23
C ARG A 334 10.07 -12.89 16.29
N ALA A 335 10.72 -11.86 16.85
CA ALA A 335 11.55 -10.95 16.07
C ALA A 335 12.72 -11.70 15.42
N VAL A 336 13.42 -12.55 16.15
CA VAL A 336 14.51 -13.37 15.64
C VAL A 336 14.01 -14.28 14.53
N ARG A 337 12.91 -15.02 14.70
CA ARG A 337 12.31 -15.86 13.66
C ARG A 337 11.97 -15.09 12.38
N ALA A 338 11.42 -13.87 12.52
CA ALA A 338 11.10 -13.03 11.36
C ALA A 338 12.37 -12.60 10.62
N ILE A 339 13.44 -12.24 11.34
CA ILE A 339 14.73 -11.87 10.74
C ILE A 339 15.37 -13.08 10.05
N GLU A 340 15.37 -14.25 10.69
CA GLU A 340 15.90 -15.50 10.11
C GLU A 340 15.15 -15.90 8.83
N ARG A 341 13.80 -15.81 8.84
CA ARG A 341 12.99 -16.06 7.65
C ARG A 341 13.30 -15.09 6.53
N GLY A 342 13.47 -13.81 6.86
CA GLY A 342 13.87 -12.78 5.90
C GLY A 342 15.25 -13.02 5.30
N ALA A 343 16.24 -13.37 6.12
CA ALA A 343 17.59 -13.70 5.68
C ALA A 343 17.59 -14.95 4.76
N ALA A 344 16.82 -15.98 5.10
CA ALA A 344 16.65 -17.16 4.25
C ALA A 344 16.03 -16.81 2.89
N ALA A 345 15.00 -15.97 2.86
CA ALA A 345 14.36 -15.51 1.61
C ALA A 345 15.33 -14.74 0.71
N LEU A 346 16.19 -13.88 1.29
CA LEU A 346 17.25 -13.19 0.54
C LEU A 346 18.27 -14.17 -0.07
N GLY A 347 18.64 -15.21 0.67
CA GLY A 347 19.52 -16.27 0.16
C GLY A 347 18.92 -17.03 -1.02
N GLU A 348 17.66 -17.48 -0.89
CA GLU A 348 16.90 -18.16 -1.95
C GLU A 348 16.73 -17.28 -3.20
N HIS A 349 16.48 -15.98 -3.00
CA HIS A 349 16.31 -15.02 -4.09
C HIS A 349 17.61 -14.75 -4.82
N SER A 350 18.73 -14.66 -4.12
CA SER A 350 20.05 -14.46 -4.71
C SER A 350 20.47 -15.63 -5.59
N VAL A 351 20.16 -16.87 -5.22
CA VAL A 351 20.44 -18.07 -6.04
C VAL A 351 19.63 -18.07 -7.34
N ARG A 352 18.39 -17.61 -7.31
CA ARG A 352 17.52 -17.55 -8.51
C ARG A 352 17.91 -16.46 -9.52
N THR A 353 18.56 -15.39 -9.07
CA THR A 353 18.91 -14.24 -9.92
C THR A 353 20.30 -14.31 -10.52
N VAL A 354 21.15 -15.28 -10.12
CA VAL A 354 22.45 -15.55 -10.77
C VAL A 354 22.19 -16.39 -12.02
N PRO A 355 22.52 -15.90 -13.27
CA PRO A 355 22.43 -16.72 -14.46
C PRO A 355 23.34 -17.94 -14.30
N GLY A 356 22.80 -19.14 -14.50
CA GLY A 356 23.59 -20.36 -14.48
C GLY A 356 24.77 -20.27 -15.45
N PRO A 357 25.93 -20.88 -15.14
CA PRO A 357 27.06 -20.94 -16.05
C PRO A 357 26.72 -21.88 -17.22
N GLY A 358 26.32 -21.30 -18.36
CA GLY A 358 26.16 -22.10 -19.56
C GLY A 358 24.96 -21.73 -20.43
N THR A 359 25.13 -20.76 -21.30
CA THR A 359 24.86 -20.84 -22.75
C THR A 359 25.47 -19.59 -23.40
N ARG A 360 26.73 -19.71 -23.84
CA ARG A 360 27.22 -18.83 -24.89
C ARG A 360 26.77 -19.41 -26.23
N PRO A 361 26.35 -18.55 -27.18
CA PRO A 361 26.06 -18.95 -28.55
C PRO A 361 27.31 -19.41 -29.27
#